data_cb7b6f8e99400a750bd1e04e4e7d4a13
#
_entry.id   cb7b6f8e99400a750bd1e04e4e7d4a13
#
_cell.length_a   1.000
_cell.length_b   1.000
_cell.length_c   1.000
_cell.angle_alpha   90.00
_cell.angle_beta   90.00
_cell.angle_gamma   90.00
#
_symmetry.space_group_name_H-M   'P 1'
#
loop_
_entity.id
_entity.type
_entity.pdbx_description
1 polymer ?
#
loop_
_entity_poly.entity_id
_entity_poly.type
_entity_poly.pdbx_seq_one_letter_code
_entity_poly.pdbx_strand_id
1 'polypeptide(L)'
;MGVVDVSVPAITNITDSVADTLNVIGEAQAKLFDTKWLNDYEFNTGMFINNKVDSILATGEMPNLEEFTTEMSAYNESVLNEAPERLKLAAEGYFNNKFINSFEILKDQANALTFADAELNFTTWQNNIVTDFENDLLKITMTAPDPQAAMESIHALSGTTLTNMLEGYTERYKALFPFSNGKYNESTLK
;
A
#
# COMPACT_ATOMS: atom_id res chain seq x y z
N MET A 1 12.69 74.86 -48.59
CA MET A 1 13.00 73.42 -48.36
C MET A 1 12.84 73.16 -46.87
N GLY A 2 11.72 72.63 -46.46
CA GLY A 2 11.46 72.30 -45.07
C GLY A 2 12.02 70.90 -44.80
N VAL A 3 12.97 70.77 -43.86
CA VAL A 3 13.44 69.53 -43.31
C VAL A 3 12.33 69.01 -42.44
N VAL A 4 11.70 67.90 -42.83
CA VAL A 4 10.75 67.18 -41.96
C VAL A 4 11.58 66.51 -40.90
N ASP A 5 11.53 67.06 -39.68
CA ASP A 5 12.08 66.43 -38.49
C ASP A 5 11.23 65.22 -38.15
N VAL A 6 11.68 64.05 -38.61
CA VAL A 6 11.03 62.79 -38.26
C VAL A 6 11.40 62.49 -36.81
N SER A 7 10.52 62.85 -35.92
CA SER A 7 10.74 62.79 -34.49
C SER A 7 11.10 61.38 -33.99
N VAL A 8 12.27 61.30 -33.36
CA VAL A 8 12.81 60.16 -32.63
C VAL A 8 11.77 59.42 -31.76
N PRO A 9 10.67 60.01 -31.22
CA PRO A 9 9.63 59.36 -30.43
C PRO A 9 8.87 58.24 -31.15
N ALA A 10 8.71 58.29 -32.46
CA ALA A 10 7.96 57.26 -33.18
C ALA A 10 8.72 55.94 -33.33
N ILE A 11 10.06 56.01 -33.41
CA ILE A 11 10.92 54.83 -33.51
C ILE A 11 11.01 54.14 -32.15
N THR A 12 11.09 54.90 -31.06
CA THR A 12 11.13 54.36 -29.68
C THR A 12 9.87 53.59 -29.33
N ASN A 13 8.70 54.14 -29.68
CA ASN A 13 7.40 53.49 -29.45
C ASN A 13 7.24 52.17 -30.24
N ILE A 14 7.84 52.07 -31.43
CA ILE A 14 7.80 50.81 -32.22
C ILE A 14 8.73 49.76 -31.60
N THR A 15 9.90 50.16 -31.14
CA THR A 15 10.84 49.24 -30.49
C THR A 15 10.32 48.73 -29.17
N ASP A 16 9.68 49.55 -28.35
CA ASP A 16 9.06 49.14 -27.09
C ASP A 16 7.88 48.18 -27.32
N SER A 17 7.01 48.47 -28.31
CA SER A 17 5.89 47.60 -28.71
C SER A 17 6.38 46.22 -29.24
N VAL A 18 7.47 46.19 -29.98
CA VAL A 18 8.08 44.93 -30.45
C VAL A 18 8.68 44.15 -29.29
N ALA A 19 9.36 44.83 -28.37
CA ALA A 19 9.93 44.19 -27.16
C ALA A 19 8.83 43.60 -26.28
N ASP A 20 7.75 44.32 -26.05
CA ASP A 20 6.59 43.82 -25.29
C ASP A 20 5.92 42.63 -25.97
N THR A 21 5.80 42.64 -27.30
CA THR A 21 5.24 41.51 -28.05
C THR A 21 6.15 40.28 -27.97
N LEU A 22 7.47 40.44 -28.05
CA LEU A 22 8.43 39.36 -27.89
C LEU A 22 8.42 38.77 -26.48
N ASN A 23 8.25 39.61 -25.45
CA ASN A 23 8.11 39.15 -24.06
C ASN A 23 6.83 38.32 -23.89
N VAL A 24 5.68 38.80 -24.40
CA VAL A 24 4.42 38.03 -24.34
C VAL A 24 4.52 36.67 -25.06
N ILE A 25 5.18 36.65 -26.22
CA ILE A 25 5.41 35.38 -26.95
C ILE A 25 6.33 34.47 -26.14
N GLY A 26 7.39 35.01 -25.56
CA GLY A 26 8.32 34.23 -24.71
C GLY A 26 7.63 33.62 -23.48
N GLU A 27 6.80 34.39 -22.79
CA GLU A 27 6.00 33.89 -21.66
C GLU A 27 4.98 32.82 -22.08
N ALA A 28 4.31 33.01 -23.22
CA ALA A 28 3.37 32.02 -23.75
C ALA A 28 4.08 30.70 -24.12
N GLN A 29 5.25 30.78 -24.74
CA GLN A 29 6.07 29.60 -25.05
C GLN A 29 6.57 28.90 -23.80
N ALA A 30 7.00 29.64 -22.77
CA ALA A 30 7.39 29.07 -21.49
C ALA A 30 6.24 28.32 -20.80
N LYS A 31 5.03 28.90 -20.79
CA LYS A 31 3.83 28.25 -20.23
C LYS A 31 3.45 26.99 -21.00
N LEU A 32 3.55 26.99 -22.33
CA LEU A 32 3.29 25.79 -23.14
C LEU A 32 4.30 24.69 -22.85
N PHE A 33 5.58 25.04 -22.71
CA PHE A 33 6.63 24.10 -22.35
C PHE A 33 6.37 23.50 -20.96
N ASP A 34 6.04 24.31 -19.96
CA ASP A 34 5.77 23.88 -18.61
C ASP A 34 4.55 22.95 -18.56
N THR A 35 3.48 23.31 -19.25
CA THR A 35 2.28 22.46 -19.33
C THR A 35 2.58 21.12 -19.99
N LYS A 36 3.33 21.13 -21.10
CA LYS A 36 3.72 19.88 -21.77
C LYS A 36 4.60 19.03 -20.87
N TRP A 37 5.62 19.61 -20.24
CA TRP A 37 6.51 18.88 -19.37
C TRP A 37 5.75 18.23 -18.19
N LEU A 38 4.86 18.98 -17.52
CA LEU A 38 4.03 18.44 -16.43
C LEU A 38 3.14 17.30 -16.91
N ASN A 39 2.45 17.46 -18.04
CA ASN A 39 1.59 16.41 -18.58
C ASN A 39 2.39 15.13 -18.90
N ASP A 40 3.54 15.28 -19.53
CA ASP A 40 4.44 14.16 -19.86
C ASP A 40 4.98 13.49 -18.55
N TYR A 41 5.33 14.30 -17.55
CA TYR A 41 5.76 13.83 -16.24
C TYR A 41 4.64 13.05 -15.53
N GLU A 42 3.43 13.62 -15.43
CA GLU A 42 2.29 12.98 -14.77
C GLU A 42 1.91 11.66 -15.44
N PHE A 43 1.90 11.65 -16.78
CA PHE A 43 1.62 10.44 -17.53
C PHE A 43 2.67 9.35 -17.30
N ASN A 44 3.95 9.67 -17.46
CA ASN A 44 5.03 8.70 -17.32
C ASN A 44 5.16 8.19 -15.89
N THR A 45 5.07 9.09 -14.91
CA THR A 45 5.11 8.74 -13.48
C THR A 45 3.92 7.88 -13.08
N GLY A 46 2.72 8.25 -13.53
CA GLY A 46 1.52 7.45 -13.30
C GLY A 46 1.64 6.05 -13.89
N MET A 47 2.12 5.93 -15.12
CA MET A 47 2.36 4.63 -15.78
C MET A 47 3.41 3.80 -15.05
N PHE A 48 4.52 4.40 -14.65
CA PHE A 48 5.59 3.70 -13.94
C PHE A 48 5.08 3.12 -12.61
N ILE A 49 4.43 3.94 -11.78
CA ILE A 49 3.90 3.52 -10.49
C ILE A 49 2.82 2.44 -10.67
N ASN A 50 1.85 2.64 -11.58
CA ASN A 50 0.79 1.67 -11.81
C ASN A 50 1.35 0.32 -12.29
N ASN A 51 2.24 0.32 -13.27
CA ASN A 51 2.86 -0.92 -13.77
C ASN A 51 3.61 -1.67 -12.67
N LYS A 52 4.28 -0.95 -11.75
CA LYS A 52 4.96 -1.59 -10.63
C LYS A 52 3.97 -2.22 -9.64
N VAL A 53 2.90 -1.49 -9.29
CA VAL A 53 1.82 -2.02 -8.43
C VAL A 53 1.18 -3.25 -9.07
N ASP A 54 0.79 -3.17 -10.34
CA ASP A 54 0.16 -4.28 -11.07
C ASP A 54 1.10 -5.49 -11.11
N SER A 55 2.39 -5.28 -11.33
CA SER A 55 3.40 -6.34 -11.31
C SER A 55 3.49 -7.03 -9.95
N ILE A 56 3.49 -6.27 -8.86
CA ILE A 56 3.52 -6.82 -7.49
C ILE A 56 2.23 -7.59 -7.21
N LEU A 57 1.06 -7.01 -7.51
CA LEU A 57 -0.23 -7.67 -7.26
C LEU A 57 -0.40 -8.94 -8.07
N ALA A 58 0.14 -8.99 -9.30
CA ALA A 58 0.06 -10.16 -10.17
C ALA A 58 0.83 -11.38 -9.65
N THR A 59 1.79 -11.20 -8.74
CA THR A 59 2.50 -12.34 -8.13
C THR A 59 1.62 -13.12 -7.16
N GLY A 60 0.63 -12.47 -6.55
CA GLY A 60 -0.16 -13.04 -5.45
C GLY A 60 0.63 -13.25 -4.16
N GLU A 61 1.87 -12.80 -4.12
CA GLU A 61 2.75 -12.90 -2.96
C GLU A 61 2.63 -11.68 -2.03
N MET A 62 3.19 -11.79 -0.83
CA MET A 62 3.25 -10.69 0.13
C MET A 62 4.04 -9.51 -0.45
N PRO A 63 3.43 -8.32 -0.61
CA PRO A 63 4.13 -7.14 -1.10
C PRO A 63 5.32 -6.74 -0.22
N ASN A 64 6.47 -6.52 -0.83
CA ASN A 64 7.63 -5.93 -0.15
C ASN A 64 7.51 -4.40 -0.18
N LEU A 65 6.88 -3.82 0.85
CA LEU A 65 6.62 -2.38 0.93
C LEU A 65 7.90 -1.55 1.06
N GLU A 66 8.95 -2.09 1.66
CA GLU A 66 10.24 -1.40 1.79
C GLU A 66 10.94 -1.28 0.44
N GLU A 67 10.98 -2.36 -0.33
CA GLU A 67 11.52 -2.37 -1.69
C GLU A 67 10.74 -1.43 -2.60
N PHE A 68 9.41 -1.49 -2.56
CA PHE A 68 8.55 -0.59 -3.32
C PHE A 68 8.85 0.88 -2.99
N THR A 69 8.95 1.22 -1.70
CA THR A 69 9.26 2.59 -1.26
C THR A 69 10.63 3.05 -1.76
N THR A 70 11.63 2.17 -1.69
CA THR A 70 13.00 2.48 -2.14
C THR A 70 13.06 2.74 -3.65
N GLU A 71 12.42 1.88 -4.45
CA GLU A 71 12.35 2.04 -5.90
C GLU A 71 11.60 3.31 -6.31
N MET A 72 10.47 3.61 -5.66
CA MET A 72 9.69 4.82 -5.94
C MET A 72 10.48 6.08 -5.59
N SER A 73 11.18 6.09 -4.47
CA SER A 73 12.03 7.21 -4.07
C SER A 73 13.17 7.45 -5.07
N ALA A 74 13.85 6.40 -5.49
CA ALA A 74 14.92 6.49 -6.48
C ALA A 74 14.41 6.99 -7.84
N TYR A 75 13.25 6.51 -8.28
CA TYR A 75 12.61 7.00 -9.51
C TYR A 75 12.28 8.49 -9.41
N ASN A 76 11.63 8.91 -8.33
CA ASN A 76 11.24 10.31 -8.13
C ASN A 76 12.47 11.24 -8.12
N GLU A 77 13.52 10.87 -7.38
CA GLU A 77 14.77 11.63 -7.34
C GLU A 77 15.39 11.76 -8.74
N SER A 78 15.45 10.68 -9.50
CA SER A 78 15.97 10.67 -10.86
C SER A 78 15.24 11.65 -11.77
N VAL A 79 13.90 11.65 -11.75
CA VAL A 79 13.09 12.51 -12.63
C VAL A 79 13.10 13.97 -12.17
N LEU A 80 13.08 14.21 -10.85
CA LEU A 80 13.13 15.57 -10.31
C LEU A 80 14.49 16.28 -10.56
N ASN A 81 15.57 15.52 -10.68
CA ASN A 81 16.87 16.08 -11.05
C ASN A 81 16.87 16.69 -12.47
N GLU A 82 16.03 16.19 -13.36
CA GLU A 82 15.85 16.69 -14.73
C GLU A 82 14.76 17.76 -14.84
N ALA A 83 13.97 17.97 -13.77
CA ALA A 83 12.84 18.87 -13.77
C ALA A 83 13.27 20.34 -13.79
N PRO A 84 12.56 21.21 -14.55
CA PRO A 84 12.71 22.65 -14.40
C PRO A 84 12.43 23.06 -12.96
N GLU A 85 13.30 23.90 -12.37
CA GLU A 85 13.24 24.27 -10.93
C GLU A 85 11.85 24.75 -10.49
N ARG A 86 11.19 25.56 -11.33
CA ARG A 86 9.85 26.10 -11.08
C ARG A 86 8.73 25.07 -11.09
N LEU A 87 8.97 23.85 -11.61
CA LEU A 87 7.98 22.78 -11.71
C LEU A 87 8.18 21.67 -10.67
N LYS A 88 9.33 21.64 -9.99
CA LYS A 88 9.67 20.59 -9.01
C LYS A 88 8.60 20.40 -7.96
N LEU A 89 8.10 21.48 -7.35
CA LEU A 89 7.09 21.40 -6.31
C LEU A 89 5.77 20.77 -6.82
N ALA A 90 5.35 21.11 -8.05
CA ALA A 90 4.15 20.53 -8.65
C ALA A 90 4.35 19.03 -8.97
N ALA A 91 5.52 18.68 -9.48
CA ALA A 91 5.90 17.30 -9.76
C ALA A 91 5.95 16.44 -8.50
N GLU A 92 6.58 16.94 -7.43
CA GLU A 92 6.61 16.28 -6.11
C GLU A 92 5.19 16.07 -5.55
N GLY A 93 4.32 17.07 -5.67
CA GLY A 93 2.94 16.97 -5.22
C GLY A 93 2.17 15.86 -5.93
N TYR A 94 2.32 15.75 -7.26
CA TYR A 94 1.73 14.68 -8.05
C TYR A 94 2.29 13.30 -7.65
N PHE A 95 3.62 13.19 -7.58
CA PHE A 95 4.27 11.94 -7.18
C PHE A 95 3.79 11.47 -5.81
N ASN A 96 3.81 12.34 -4.80
CA ASN A 96 3.41 12.00 -3.44
C ASN A 96 1.96 11.48 -3.38
N ASN A 97 1.03 12.12 -4.10
CA ASN A 97 -0.34 11.64 -4.17
C ASN A 97 -0.46 10.25 -4.81
N LYS A 98 0.23 10.03 -5.91
CA LYS A 98 0.24 8.72 -6.58
C LYS A 98 0.90 7.65 -5.74
N PHE A 99 2.05 7.96 -5.13
CA PHE A 99 2.77 7.05 -4.25
C PHE A 99 1.93 6.63 -3.05
N ILE A 100 1.32 7.59 -2.33
CA ILE A 100 0.50 7.29 -1.14
C ILE A 100 -0.65 6.37 -1.51
N ASN A 101 -1.39 6.67 -2.57
CA ASN A 101 -2.52 5.83 -3.01
C ASN A 101 -2.06 4.41 -3.38
N SER A 102 -0.94 4.29 -4.07
CA SER A 102 -0.37 3.00 -4.48
C SER A 102 0.16 2.20 -3.30
N PHE A 103 0.80 2.88 -2.35
CA PHE A 103 1.28 2.27 -1.11
C PHE A 103 0.13 1.72 -0.26
N GLU A 104 -0.98 2.46 -0.13
CA GLU A 104 -2.17 1.97 0.59
C GLU A 104 -2.77 0.74 -0.10
N ILE A 105 -2.83 0.69 -1.43
CA ILE A 105 -3.30 -0.50 -2.17
C ILE A 105 -2.44 -1.72 -1.83
N LEU A 106 -1.12 -1.59 -1.87
CA LEU A 106 -0.19 -2.70 -1.55
C LEU A 106 -0.27 -3.09 -0.07
N LYS A 107 -0.43 -2.14 0.82
CA LYS A 107 -0.60 -2.37 2.25
C LYS A 107 -1.91 -3.11 2.54
N ASP A 108 -3.01 -2.76 1.88
CA ASP A 108 -4.29 -3.46 2.01
C ASP A 108 -4.17 -4.90 1.50
N GLN A 109 -3.47 -5.13 0.40
CA GLN A 109 -3.16 -6.47 -0.08
C GLN A 109 -2.32 -7.27 0.92
N ALA A 110 -1.27 -6.67 1.48
CA ALA A 110 -0.45 -7.30 2.51
C ALA A 110 -1.27 -7.69 3.75
N ASN A 111 -2.17 -6.81 4.19
CA ASN A 111 -3.08 -7.06 5.29
C ASN A 111 -4.05 -8.21 4.99
N ALA A 112 -4.61 -8.26 3.78
CA ALA A 112 -5.52 -9.31 3.35
C ALA A 112 -4.82 -10.68 3.31
N LEU A 113 -3.59 -10.76 2.80
CA LEU A 113 -2.80 -11.99 2.78
C LEU A 113 -2.42 -12.44 4.19
N THR A 114 -2.03 -11.51 5.06
CA THR A 114 -1.73 -11.81 6.46
C THR A 114 -2.96 -12.37 7.18
N PHE A 115 -4.14 -11.79 6.93
CA PHE A 115 -5.39 -12.27 7.50
C PHE A 115 -5.74 -13.68 6.99
N ALA A 116 -5.64 -13.90 5.68
CA ALA A 116 -5.93 -15.22 5.07
C ALA A 116 -4.99 -16.31 5.62
N ASP A 117 -3.72 -16.01 5.80
CA ASP A 117 -2.75 -16.94 6.38
C ASP A 117 -3.08 -17.25 7.86
N ALA A 118 -3.43 -16.23 8.64
CA ALA A 118 -3.86 -16.40 10.02
C ALA A 118 -5.15 -17.24 10.13
N GLU A 119 -6.12 -17.03 9.23
CA GLU A 119 -7.38 -17.80 9.16
C GLU A 119 -7.11 -19.26 8.81
N LEU A 120 -6.25 -19.52 7.82
CA LEU A 120 -5.84 -20.87 7.46
C LEU A 120 -5.14 -21.59 8.63
N ASN A 121 -4.24 -20.91 9.31
CA ASN A 121 -3.53 -21.43 10.47
C ASN A 121 -4.50 -21.74 11.63
N PHE A 122 -5.49 -20.87 11.85
CA PHE A 122 -6.53 -21.09 12.85
C PHE A 122 -7.38 -22.33 12.53
N THR A 123 -7.85 -22.43 11.29
CA THR A 123 -8.68 -23.58 10.84
C THR A 123 -7.89 -24.89 10.91
N THR A 124 -6.63 -24.89 10.48
CA THR A 124 -5.75 -26.05 10.56
C THR A 124 -5.55 -26.49 12.00
N TRP A 125 -5.31 -25.55 12.90
CA TRP A 125 -5.17 -25.85 14.33
C TRP A 125 -6.45 -26.43 14.92
N GLN A 126 -7.65 -25.89 14.61
CA GLN A 126 -8.91 -26.43 15.07
C GLN A 126 -9.09 -27.89 14.62
N ASN A 127 -8.84 -28.17 13.33
CA ASN A 127 -8.95 -29.51 12.77
C ASN A 127 -7.98 -30.49 13.44
N ASN A 128 -6.75 -30.06 13.72
CA ASN A 128 -5.74 -30.90 14.38
C ASN A 128 -6.18 -31.25 15.80
N ILE A 129 -6.69 -30.28 16.60
CA ILE A 129 -7.17 -30.56 17.95
C ILE A 129 -8.32 -31.56 17.94
N VAL A 130 -9.28 -31.42 17.02
CA VAL A 130 -10.41 -32.35 16.91
C VAL A 130 -9.90 -33.75 16.54
N THR A 131 -9.01 -33.84 15.55
CA THR A 131 -8.42 -35.10 15.10
C THR A 131 -7.62 -35.79 16.23
N ASP A 132 -6.81 -35.04 16.95
CA ASP A 132 -6.01 -35.57 18.07
C ASP A 132 -6.93 -36.06 19.21
N PHE A 133 -7.97 -35.31 19.54
CA PHE A 133 -8.96 -35.70 20.52
C PHE A 133 -9.67 -37.01 20.13
N GLU A 134 -10.12 -37.12 18.87
CA GLU A 134 -10.79 -38.32 18.34
C GLU A 134 -9.83 -39.55 18.40
N ASN A 135 -8.58 -39.37 18.01
CA ASN A 135 -7.58 -40.43 18.06
C ASN A 135 -7.27 -40.88 19.48
N ASP A 136 -7.12 -39.95 20.42
CA ASP A 136 -6.91 -40.26 21.83
C ASP A 136 -8.14 -40.91 22.47
N LEU A 137 -9.35 -40.48 22.12
CA LEU A 137 -10.58 -41.11 22.56
C LEU A 137 -10.67 -42.56 22.09
N LEU A 138 -10.34 -42.82 20.81
CA LEU A 138 -10.31 -44.15 20.24
C LEU A 138 -9.27 -45.03 20.98
N LYS A 139 -8.09 -44.50 21.22
CA LYS A 139 -7.03 -45.19 21.94
C LYS A 139 -7.46 -45.58 23.35
N ILE A 140 -8.06 -44.63 24.12
CA ILE A 140 -8.60 -44.91 25.46
C ILE A 140 -9.65 -46.00 25.40
N THR A 141 -10.57 -45.95 24.45
CA THR A 141 -11.63 -46.95 24.30
C THR A 141 -11.10 -48.34 23.99
N MET A 142 -9.97 -48.45 23.26
CA MET A 142 -9.37 -49.71 22.88
C MET A 142 -8.43 -50.29 23.94
N THR A 143 -7.86 -49.45 24.83
CA THR A 143 -6.79 -49.88 25.75
C THR A 143 -7.19 -49.82 27.22
N ALA A 144 -8.29 -49.22 27.61
CA ALA A 144 -8.74 -49.14 28.98
C ALA A 144 -9.08 -50.55 29.54
N PRO A 145 -8.67 -50.88 30.75
CA PRO A 145 -8.83 -52.21 31.33
C PRO A 145 -10.29 -52.50 31.71
N ASP A 146 -11.05 -51.47 31.99
CA ASP A 146 -12.46 -51.56 32.35
C ASP A 146 -13.22 -50.24 32.02
N PRO A 147 -14.58 -50.24 32.04
CA PRO A 147 -15.36 -49.09 31.71
C PRO A 147 -15.14 -47.87 32.62
N GLN A 148 -14.82 -48.08 33.88
CA GLN A 148 -14.61 -46.98 34.83
C GLN A 148 -13.30 -46.27 34.55
N ALA A 149 -12.20 -47.02 34.31
CA ALA A 149 -10.94 -46.48 33.90
C ALA A 149 -11.03 -45.73 32.55
N ALA A 150 -11.85 -46.24 31.62
CA ALA A 150 -12.14 -45.53 30.37
C ALA A 150 -12.81 -44.18 30.64
N MET A 151 -13.82 -44.11 31.46
CA MET A 151 -14.52 -42.87 31.78
C MET A 151 -13.64 -41.83 32.47
N GLU A 152 -12.82 -42.26 33.43
CA GLU A 152 -11.83 -41.39 34.11
C GLU A 152 -10.83 -40.80 33.14
N SER A 153 -10.33 -41.62 32.23
CA SER A 153 -9.36 -41.18 31.17
C SER A 153 -10.03 -40.22 30.17
N ILE A 154 -11.27 -40.48 29.77
CA ILE A 154 -12.04 -39.59 28.88
C ILE A 154 -12.30 -38.24 29.56
N HIS A 155 -12.62 -38.25 30.84
CA HIS A 155 -12.82 -36.99 31.60
C HIS A 155 -11.56 -36.17 31.70
N ALA A 156 -10.41 -36.81 31.97
CA ALA A 156 -9.12 -36.15 32.01
C ALA A 156 -8.71 -35.58 30.62
N LEU A 157 -8.90 -36.37 29.55
CA LEU A 157 -8.66 -35.95 28.18
C LEU A 157 -9.52 -34.74 27.81
N SER A 158 -10.82 -34.79 28.12
CA SER A 158 -11.75 -33.68 27.80
C SER A 158 -11.36 -32.40 28.53
N GLY A 159 -10.96 -32.47 29.79
CA GLY A 159 -10.47 -31.32 30.55
C GLY A 159 -9.21 -30.71 29.96
N THR A 160 -8.24 -31.55 29.62
CA THR A 160 -6.98 -31.09 29.00
C THR A 160 -7.23 -30.48 27.61
N THR A 161 -8.03 -31.15 26.79
CA THR A 161 -8.37 -30.66 25.44
C THR A 161 -9.10 -29.32 25.49
N LEU A 162 -10.07 -29.17 26.40
CA LEU A 162 -10.79 -27.91 26.57
C LEU A 162 -9.86 -26.77 27.01
N THR A 163 -8.92 -27.04 27.94
CA THR A 163 -7.94 -26.03 28.35
C THR A 163 -7.05 -25.62 27.19
N ASN A 164 -6.51 -26.58 26.43
CA ASN A 164 -5.69 -26.31 25.26
C ASN A 164 -6.47 -25.54 24.17
N MET A 165 -7.75 -25.86 23.99
CA MET A 165 -8.61 -25.13 23.06
C MET A 165 -8.83 -23.67 23.49
N LEU A 166 -9.08 -23.41 24.77
CA LEU A 166 -9.29 -22.04 25.27
C LEU A 166 -8.02 -21.20 25.18
N GLU A 167 -6.88 -21.75 25.58
CA GLU A 167 -5.59 -21.05 25.49
C GLU A 167 -5.20 -20.81 24.03
N GLY A 168 -5.21 -21.84 23.21
CA GLY A 168 -4.86 -21.72 21.80
C GLY A 168 -5.82 -20.86 21.00
N TYR A 169 -7.12 -20.89 21.31
CA TYR A 169 -8.12 -20.01 20.71
C TYR A 169 -7.81 -18.55 21.00
N THR A 170 -7.56 -18.20 22.24
CA THR A 170 -7.26 -16.83 22.65
C THR A 170 -6.04 -16.29 21.94
N GLU A 171 -4.97 -17.07 21.83
CA GLU A 171 -3.73 -16.66 21.18
C GLU A 171 -3.89 -16.46 19.66
N ARG A 172 -4.53 -17.42 18.98
CA ARG A 172 -4.72 -17.37 17.53
C ARG A 172 -5.80 -16.39 17.09
N TYR A 173 -6.84 -16.24 17.90
CA TYR A 173 -7.85 -15.20 17.68
C TYR A 173 -7.26 -13.79 17.78
N LYS A 174 -6.28 -13.59 18.69
CA LYS A 174 -5.51 -12.35 18.75
C LYS A 174 -4.74 -12.06 17.46
N ALA A 175 -4.22 -13.09 16.81
CA ALA A 175 -3.50 -12.97 15.54
C ALA A 175 -4.44 -12.63 14.36
N LEU A 176 -5.71 -13.09 14.40
CA LEU A 176 -6.72 -12.78 13.38
C LEU A 176 -7.20 -11.33 13.40
N PHE A 177 -7.09 -10.63 14.54
CA PHE A 177 -7.64 -9.27 14.69
C PHE A 177 -6.61 -8.19 15.09
N PRO A 178 -5.39 -8.18 14.55
CA PRO A 178 -4.43 -7.11 14.87
C PRO A 178 -4.88 -5.75 14.31
N PHE A 179 -5.87 -5.73 13.41
CA PHE A 179 -6.26 -4.56 12.61
C PHE A 179 -7.58 -3.92 12.99
N SER A 180 -8.31 -4.47 13.95
CA SER A 180 -9.51 -3.82 14.49
C SER A 180 -9.13 -2.78 15.56
N ASN A 181 -8.46 -1.69 15.16
CA ASN A 181 -8.21 -0.47 15.95
C ASN A 181 -7.79 -0.68 17.43
N GLY A 182 -7.04 -1.74 17.75
CA GLY A 182 -6.52 -2.00 19.11
C GLY A 182 -7.59 -2.16 20.18
N LYS A 183 -8.86 -2.23 19.84
CA LYS A 183 -9.95 -2.50 20.78
C LYS A 183 -10.44 -3.93 20.63
N TYR A 184 -9.85 -4.76 21.44
CA TYR A 184 -10.38 -6.07 21.78
C TYR A 184 -11.83 -5.90 22.25
N ASN A 185 -12.76 -6.46 21.53
CA ASN A 185 -14.11 -6.58 22.06
C ASN A 185 -14.18 -7.88 22.86
N GLU A 186 -13.79 -7.83 24.15
CA GLU A 186 -13.90 -8.97 25.09
C GLU A 186 -15.33 -9.52 25.19
N SER A 187 -16.31 -8.79 24.68
CA SER A 187 -17.73 -9.22 24.68
C SER A 187 -18.06 -10.32 23.67
N THR A 188 -17.17 -10.62 22.73
CA THR A 188 -17.35 -11.69 21.72
C THR A 188 -16.79 -13.05 22.19
N LEU A 189 -16.14 -13.10 23.34
CA LEU A 189 -15.57 -14.32 23.93
C LEU A 189 -16.45 -14.91 25.06
N LYS A 190 -17.72 -14.51 25.15
CA LYS A 190 -18.68 -15.09 26.11
C LYS A 190 -19.65 -16.02 25.44
#